data_7756ff0ca444b4db5a8267e234f47d4b
#
_entry.id   7756ff0ca444b4db5a8267e234f47d4b
#
_cell.length_a   1.000
_cell.length_b   1.000
_cell.length_c   1.000
_cell.angle_alpha   90.00
_cell.angle_beta   90.00
_cell.angle_gamma   90.00
#
_symmetry.space_group_name_H-M   'P 1'
#
loop_
_entity.id
_entity.type
_entity.pdbx_description
1 polymer ?
#
loop_
_entity_poly.entity_id
_entity_poly.type
_entity_poly.pdbx_seq_one_letter_code
_entity_poly.pdbx_strand_id
1 'polypeptide(L)'
;MKKNVIEVKNLEKYFEVSSGFFSRKKATVKAVDDITFEIPFGESLGLVGQSGCGKTTTARALCLLDPKTGGEVNFYNIETSSMQSIDELEGEELKKFRRNIQMIFQDPYESLNPRWTIKDIILEP
;
A
#
# COMPACT_ATOMS: atom_id res chain seq x y z
N MET A 1 26.40 6.92 -1.51
CA MET A 1 24.98 7.13 -1.82
C MET A 1 24.17 6.31 -0.82
N LYS A 2 23.17 6.90 -0.17
CA LYS A 2 22.24 6.13 0.68
C LYS A 2 21.41 5.21 -0.24
N LYS A 3 21.26 3.94 0.17
CA LYS A 3 20.38 3.02 -0.55
C LYS A 3 18.94 3.30 -0.14
N ASN A 4 18.02 3.25 -1.09
CA ASN A 4 16.58 3.36 -0.82
C ASN A 4 16.01 1.98 -0.45
N VAL A 5 15.05 1.94 0.48
CA VAL A 5 14.26 0.75 0.79
C VAL A 5 13.02 0.68 -0.07
N ILE A 6 12.46 1.84 -0.43
CA ILE A 6 11.31 1.97 -1.33
C ILE A 6 11.59 3.13 -2.30
N GLU A 7 11.23 2.92 -3.56
CA GLU A 7 11.19 3.95 -4.59
C GLU A 7 9.83 3.94 -5.27
N VAL A 8 9.20 5.10 -5.33
CA VAL A 8 7.88 5.31 -5.94
C VAL A 8 8.02 6.32 -7.04
N LYS A 9 7.53 6.00 -8.26
CA LYS A 9 7.57 6.87 -9.43
C LYS A 9 6.19 6.96 -10.06
N ASN A 10 5.68 8.19 -10.17
CA ASN A 10 4.42 8.51 -10.84
C ASN A 10 3.26 7.62 -10.38
N LEU A 11 3.18 7.30 -9.07
CA LEU A 11 2.15 6.43 -8.52
C LEU A 11 0.77 7.04 -8.73
N GLU A 12 -0.12 6.23 -9.29
CA GLU A 12 -1.50 6.58 -9.52
C GLU A 12 -2.44 5.54 -8.91
N LYS A 13 -3.49 6.00 -8.26
CA LYS A 13 -4.59 5.17 -7.80
C LYS A 13 -5.91 5.86 -8.05
N TYR A 14 -6.68 5.30 -8.97
CA TYR A 14 -7.98 5.79 -9.38
C TYR A 14 -9.06 4.76 -9.02
N PHE A 15 -10.21 5.26 -8.58
CA PHE A 15 -11.40 4.46 -8.30
C PHE A 15 -12.50 4.79 -9.29
N GLU A 16 -13.08 3.78 -9.91
CA GLU A 16 -14.29 3.95 -10.71
C GLU A 16 -15.51 3.99 -9.79
N VAL A 17 -16.26 5.06 -9.84
CA VAL A 17 -17.51 5.23 -9.10
C VAL A 17 -18.66 5.21 -10.09
N SER A 18 -19.56 4.21 -9.95
CA SER A 18 -20.80 4.17 -10.73
C SER A 18 -21.82 5.12 -10.11
N SER A 19 -22.20 6.19 -10.80
CA SER A 19 -23.25 7.09 -10.35
C SER A 19 -24.63 6.52 -10.67
N GLY A 20 -25.15 5.64 -9.77
CA GLY A 20 -26.54 5.21 -9.75
C GLY A 20 -26.95 4.11 -10.75
N PHE A 21 -28.05 3.45 -10.42
CA PHE A 21 -28.60 2.26 -11.10
C PHE A 21 -28.99 2.47 -12.59
N PHE A 22 -29.10 3.72 -13.05
CA PHE A 22 -29.49 4.10 -14.42
C PHE A 22 -28.46 4.94 -15.19
N SER A 23 -27.31 5.27 -14.60
CA SER A 23 -26.33 6.13 -15.26
C SER A 23 -25.21 5.30 -15.90
N ARG A 24 -25.11 5.38 -17.22
CA ARG A 24 -23.98 4.82 -17.99
C ARG A 24 -22.66 5.58 -17.85
N LYS A 25 -22.63 6.69 -17.08
CA LYS A 25 -21.43 7.48 -16.86
C LYS A 25 -20.72 6.99 -15.62
N LYS A 26 -19.58 6.35 -15.80
CA LYS A 26 -18.60 6.07 -14.74
C LYS A 26 -17.86 7.37 -14.43
N ALA A 27 -17.85 7.78 -13.19
CA ALA A 27 -16.97 8.83 -12.71
C ALA A 27 -15.68 8.21 -12.17
N THR A 28 -14.54 8.81 -12.44
CA THR A 28 -13.25 8.37 -11.91
C THR A 28 -12.82 9.33 -10.80
N VAL A 29 -12.58 8.79 -9.62
CA VAL A 29 -11.99 9.53 -8.50
C VAL A 29 -10.51 9.24 -8.48
N LYS A 30 -9.68 10.26 -8.69
CA LYS A 30 -8.23 10.20 -8.60
C LYS A 30 -7.84 10.36 -7.13
N ALA A 31 -7.67 9.25 -6.42
CA ALA A 31 -7.30 9.27 -5.01
C ALA A 31 -5.80 9.52 -4.78
N VAL A 32 -4.97 9.05 -5.69
CA VAL A 32 -3.54 9.35 -5.80
C VAL A 32 -3.26 9.64 -7.27
N ASP A 33 -2.62 10.76 -7.56
CA ASP A 33 -2.40 11.23 -8.91
C ASP A 33 -0.96 11.73 -9.05
N ASP A 34 -0.13 10.94 -9.72
CA ASP A 34 1.25 11.26 -10.08
C ASP A 34 2.17 11.66 -8.90
N ILE A 35 2.31 10.79 -7.89
CA ILE A 35 3.23 11.04 -6.78
C ILE A 35 4.54 10.27 -6.94
N THR A 36 5.65 10.94 -6.64
CA THR A 36 7.01 10.39 -6.71
C THR A 36 7.75 10.70 -5.43
N PHE A 37 8.35 9.68 -4.79
CA PHE A 37 9.17 9.82 -3.60
C PHE A 37 10.03 8.58 -3.35
N GLU A 38 11.01 8.71 -2.46
CA GLU A 38 11.92 7.65 -2.06
C GLU A 38 11.98 7.56 -0.53
N ILE A 39 12.20 6.36 -0.02
CA ILE A 39 12.44 6.12 1.41
C ILE A 39 13.81 5.47 1.55
N PRO A 40 14.82 6.19 2.06
CA PRO A 40 16.14 5.63 2.34
C PRO A 40 16.10 4.63 3.51
N PHE A 41 17.06 3.72 3.54
CA PHE A 41 17.23 2.81 4.68
C PHE A 41 17.44 3.58 5.99
N GLY A 42 16.70 3.17 7.03
CA GLY A 42 16.80 3.73 8.38
C GLY A 42 16.19 5.12 8.52
N GLU A 43 15.45 5.60 7.53
CA GLU A 43 14.76 6.89 7.58
C GLU A 43 13.24 6.71 7.67
N SER A 44 12.56 7.75 8.17
CA SER A 44 11.11 7.81 8.23
C SER A 44 10.61 8.90 7.27
N LEU A 45 9.58 8.57 6.47
CA LEU A 45 8.90 9.52 5.60
C LEU A 45 7.52 9.85 6.18
N GLY A 46 7.25 11.12 6.42
CA GLY A 46 5.94 11.62 6.85
C GLY A 46 5.07 12.06 5.67
N LEU A 47 3.90 11.42 5.48
CA LEU A 47 2.88 11.89 4.55
C LEU A 47 1.89 12.80 5.29
N VAL A 48 1.87 14.07 4.93
CA VAL A 48 1.03 15.11 5.56
C VAL A 48 0.00 15.62 4.56
N GLY A 49 -1.19 15.93 5.04
CA GLY A 49 -2.27 16.48 4.21
C GLY A 49 -3.63 16.40 4.90
N GLN A 50 -4.62 17.06 4.33
CA GLN A 50 -5.99 17.07 4.84
C GLN A 50 -6.64 15.67 4.82
N SER A 51 -7.75 15.48 5.52
CA SER A 51 -8.54 14.25 5.44
C SER A 51 -9.00 14.01 3.99
N GLY A 52 -8.90 12.75 3.53
CA GLY A 52 -9.31 12.38 2.17
C GLY A 52 -8.31 12.69 1.04
N CYS A 53 -7.11 13.26 1.33
CA CYS A 53 -6.12 13.59 0.30
C CYS A 53 -5.27 12.40 -0.21
N GLY A 54 -5.64 11.16 0.08
CA GLY A 54 -4.98 9.98 -0.49
C GLY A 54 -3.88 9.34 0.35
N LYS A 55 -3.53 9.83 1.56
CA LYS A 55 -2.47 9.26 2.41
C LYS A 55 -2.64 7.76 2.68
N THR A 56 -3.81 7.38 3.16
CA THR A 56 -4.13 5.97 3.44
C THR A 56 -4.14 5.14 2.16
N THR A 57 -4.65 5.70 1.06
CA THR A 57 -4.66 5.05 -0.25
C THR A 57 -3.24 4.78 -0.74
N THR A 58 -2.32 5.75 -0.57
CA THR A 58 -0.90 5.59 -0.88
C THR A 58 -0.29 4.45 -0.06
N ALA A 59 -0.47 4.46 1.27
CA ALA A 59 0.05 3.42 2.15
C ALA A 59 -0.49 2.02 1.78
N ARG A 60 -1.79 1.91 1.47
CA ARG A 60 -2.43 0.64 1.05
C ARG A 60 -1.88 0.14 -0.28
N ALA A 61 -1.61 1.05 -1.22
CA ALA A 61 -1.00 0.69 -2.51
C ALA A 61 0.43 0.16 -2.32
N LEU A 62 1.24 0.79 -1.46
CA LEU A 62 2.60 0.33 -1.14
C LEU A 62 2.63 -1.06 -0.47
N CYS A 63 1.63 -1.37 0.35
CA CYS A 63 1.52 -2.67 1.02
C CYS A 63 0.81 -3.74 0.16
N LEU A 64 0.51 -3.47 -1.11
CA LEU A 64 -0.27 -4.35 -1.99
C LEU A 64 -1.62 -4.80 -1.39
N LEU A 65 -2.25 -3.94 -0.58
CA LEU A 65 -3.62 -4.14 -0.10
C LEU A 65 -4.64 -3.68 -1.14
N ASP A 66 -4.33 -2.60 -1.87
CA ASP A 66 -5.09 -2.11 -3.00
C ASP A 66 -4.18 -2.03 -4.24
N PRO A 67 -4.57 -2.62 -5.38
CA PRO A 67 -3.75 -2.52 -6.59
C PRO A 67 -3.67 -1.06 -7.06
N LYS A 68 -2.49 -0.61 -7.43
CA LYS A 68 -2.30 0.68 -8.09
C LYS A 68 -2.92 0.70 -9.49
N THR A 69 -3.21 1.88 -10.01
CA THR A 69 -3.72 2.06 -11.38
C THR A 69 -2.59 2.34 -12.37
N GLY A 70 -1.52 3.02 -11.91
CA GLY A 70 -0.36 3.36 -12.73
C GLY A 70 0.87 3.67 -11.88
N GLY A 71 1.97 3.96 -12.58
CA GLY A 71 3.27 4.25 -11.97
C GLY A 71 4.05 3.01 -11.56
N GLU A 72 5.21 3.22 -10.94
CA GLU A 72 6.12 2.18 -10.52
C GLU A 72 6.34 2.26 -9.00
N VAL A 73 6.37 1.11 -8.35
CA VAL A 73 6.78 0.96 -6.96
C VAL A 73 7.81 -0.16 -6.87
N ASN A 74 9.00 0.19 -6.42
CA ASN A 74 10.09 -0.75 -6.24
C ASN A 74 10.49 -0.81 -4.78
N PHE A 75 10.84 -1.99 -4.30
CA PHE A 75 11.36 -2.20 -2.95
C PHE A 75 12.73 -2.90 -3.03
N TYR A 76 13.56 -2.66 -2.01
CA TYR A 76 14.83 -3.32 -1.91
C TYR A 76 14.66 -4.74 -1.35
N ASN A 77 14.91 -5.74 -2.19
CA ASN A 77 14.93 -7.13 -1.77
C ASN A 77 16.29 -7.45 -1.15
N ILE A 78 16.28 -7.79 0.14
CA ILE A 78 17.51 -8.08 0.91
C ILE A 78 18.17 -9.38 0.43
N GLU A 79 17.38 -10.38 0.01
CA GLU A 79 17.90 -11.68 -0.44
C GLU A 79 18.68 -11.55 -1.75
N THR A 80 18.15 -10.77 -2.70
CA THR A 80 18.78 -10.55 -4.01
C THR A 80 19.71 -9.34 -4.01
N SER A 81 19.70 -8.53 -2.94
CA SER A 81 20.44 -7.27 -2.82
C SER A 81 20.19 -6.29 -3.95
N SER A 82 18.97 -6.27 -4.48
CA SER A 82 18.53 -5.43 -5.62
C SER A 82 17.16 -4.83 -5.41
N MET A 83 16.86 -3.77 -6.19
CA MET A 83 15.52 -3.21 -6.29
C MET A 83 14.65 -4.17 -7.14
N GLN A 84 13.44 -4.43 -6.68
CA GLN A 84 12.48 -5.31 -7.33
C GLN A 84 11.12 -4.60 -7.40
N SER A 85 10.43 -4.72 -8.53
CA SER A 85 9.08 -4.17 -8.69
C SER A 85 8.07 -4.97 -7.88
N ILE A 86 7.15 -4.28 -7.20
CA ILE A 86 6.05 -4.95 -6.51
C ILE A 86 5.06 -5.62 -7.48
N ASP A 87 5.03 -5.20 -8.74
CA ASP A 87 4.15 -5.76 -9.78
C ASP A 87 4.60 -7.15 -10.25
N GLU A 88 5.87 -7.50 -10.01
CA GLU A 88 6.46 -8.79 -10.40
C GLU A 88 6.31 -9.86 -9.31
N LEU A 89 5.74 -9.49 -8.16
CA LEU A 89 5.67 -10.39 -7.00
C LEU A 89 4.51 -11.36 -7.12
N GLU A 90 4.82 -12.63 -7.15
CA GLU A 90 3.84 -13.72 -7.15
C GLU A 90 4.19 -14.82 -6.13
N GLY A 91 3.21 -15.64 -5.78
CA GLY A 91 3.42 -16.85 -4.98
C GLY A 91 4.19 -16.63 -3.67
N GLU A 92 5.31 -17.31 -3.51
CA GLU A 92 6.16 -17.23 -2.30
C GLU A 92 6.88 -15.88 -2.16
N GLU A 93 7.24 -15.21 -3.24
CA GLU A 93 7.87 -13.87 -3.18
C GLU A 93 6.90 -12.83 -2.65
N LEU A 94 5.64 -12.86 -3.06
CA LEU A 94 4.59 -12.00 -2.51
C LEU A 94 4.37 -12.26 -1.01
N LYS A 95 4.40 -13.51 -0.57
CA LYS A 95 4.30 -13.83 0.86
C LYS A 95 5.50 -13.29 1.66
N LYS A 96 6.72 -13.42 1.13
CA LYS A 96 7.92 -12.85 1.75
C LYS A 96 7.84 -11.32 1.83
N PHE A 97 7.43 -10.69 0.76
CA PHE A 97 7.22 -9.24 0.73
C PHE A 97 6.24 -8.79 1.83
N ARG A 98 5.08 -9.44 1.94
CA ARG A 98 4.07 -9.12 2.96
C ARG A 98 4.53 -9.34 4.40
N ARG A 99 5.52 -10.22 4.64
CA ARG A 99 6.17 -10.35 5.95
C ARG A 99 7.12 -9.20 6.26
N ASN A 100 7.75 -8.62 5.23
CA ASN A 100 8.74 -7.57 5.37
C ASN A 100 8.11 -6.16 5.39
N ILE A 101 6.90 -5.99 4.85
CA ILE A 101 6.16 -4.75 4.86
C ILE A 101 4.81 -4.97 5.52
N GLN A 102 4.51 -4.18 6.54
CA GLN A 102 3.27 -4.31 7.30
C GLN A 102 2.63 -2.95 7.52
N MET A 103 1.31 -2.93 7.59
CA MET A 103 0.53 -1.73 7.84
C MET A 103 -0.11 -1.80 9.23
N ILE A 104 0.06 -0.74 10.02
CA ILE A 104 -0.69 -0.55 11.25
C ILE A 104 -1.88 0.33 10.91
N PHE A 105 -3.09 -0.18 11.13
CA PHE A 105 -4.33 0.55 10.88
C PHE A 105 -4.60 1.59 11.97
N GLN A 106 -5.30 2.66 11.58
CA GLN A 106 -5.58 3.80 12.47
C GLN A 106 -6.45 3.41 13.66
N ASP A 107 -7.38 2.48 13.48
CA ASP A 107 -8.22 1.93 14.56
C ASP A 107 -7.90 0.43 14.75
N PRO A 108 -7.11 0.08 15.78
CA PRO A 108 -6.78 -1.31 16.06
C PRO A 108 -7.99 -2.11 16.59
N TYR A 109 -8.98 -1.45 17.18
CA TYR A 109 -10.15 -2.15 17.73
C TYR A 109 -11.08 -2.69 16.64
N GLU A 110 -11.23 -1.98 15.52
CA GLU A 110 -12.00 -2.47 14.36
C GLU A 110 -11.31 -3.65 13.66
N SER A 111 -10.01 -3.81 13.88
CA SER A 111 -9.21 -4.89 13.27
C SER A 111 -9.29 -6.20 14.07
N LEU A 112 -9.80 -6.17 15.30
CA LEU A 112 -9.87 -7.32 16.18
C LEU A 112 -11.31 -7.82 16.29
N ASN A 113 -11.52 -9.12 16.18
CA ASN A 113 -12.85 -9.70 16.44
C ASN A 113 -13.15 -9.67 17.95
N PRO A 114 -14.13 -8.88 18.43
CA PRO A 114 -14.39 -8.72 19.87
C PRO A 114 -14.93 -10.00 20.54
N ARG A 115 -15.27 -11.04 19.75
CA ARG A 115 -15.74 -12.33 20.25
C ARG A 115 -14.63 -13.34 20.43
N TRP A 116 -13.41 -13.02 20.00
CA TRP A 116 -12.27 -13.91 20.08
C TRP A 116 -11.50 -13.70 21.36
N THR A 117 -10.89 -14.75 21.88
CA THR A 117 -9.96 -14.63 22.98
C THR A 117 -8.64 -14.04 22.51
N ILE A 118 -7.86 -13.46 23.41
CA ILE A 118 -6.51 -12.96 23.09
C ILE A 118 -5.66 -14.04 22.45
N LYS A 119 -5.80 -15.29 22.91
CA LYS A 119 -5.10 -16.43 22.35
C LYS A 119 -5.47 -16.66 20.89
N ASP A 120 -6.76 -16.62 20.55
CA ASP A 120 -7.25 -16.84 19.19
C ASP A 120 -6.77 -15.75 18.24
N ILE A 121 -6.78 -14.48 18.71
CA ILE A 121 -6.28 -13.33 17.96
C ILE A 121 -4.78 -13.45 17.66
N ILE A 122 -3.97 -13.90 18.63
CA ILE A 122 -2.52 -14.06 18.45
C ILE A 122 -2.18 -15.27 17.56
N LEU A 123 -3.01 -16.30 17.58
CA LEU A 123 -2.79 -17.52 16.80
C LEU A 123 -3.41 -17.48 15.41
N GLU A 124 -4.14 -16.43 15.06
CA GLU A 124 -4.63 -16.24 13.70
C GLU A 124 -3.42 -16.06 12.76
N PRO A 125 -3.28 -16.91 11.73
CA PRO A 125 -2.13 -16.89 10.84
C PRO A 125 -2.16 -15.71 9.86
#